data_fefd4d1e84590072069892b3f69ae13d
#
_entry.id   fefd4d1e84590072069892b3f69ae13d
#
_cell.length_a   1.000
_cell.length_b   1.000
_cell.length_c   1.000
_cell.angle_alpha   90.00
_cell.angle_beta   90.00
_cell.angle_gamma   90.00
#
_symmetry.space_group_name_H-M   'P 1'
#
loop_
_entity.id
_entity.type
_entity.pdbx_description
1 polymer ?
#
loop_
_entity_poly.entity_id
_entity_poly.type
_entity_poly.pdbx_seq_one_letter_code
_entity_poly.pdbx_strand_id
1 'polypeptide(L)'
;MLSMRRWSAGRVLLVAAACIALLAGAAALYDHARADRLAPGIRIGGVDVGGRDVTAAAQRVRRLALAPHQRSLRVHTAKKTFVVTAAQLHVTADVDGAVARALAESRRGWLGGRVLRDLRGARLRESVPLRMHYAHGVLPRVVAQVAADGYVPPVDARVTPQADRLERVPSRDGTRVDTGALFSALESAAQHRSRPADVDVVTRPVAPKVTTGDLADTYAAYVVIDRKAHRLRFYRHLQLSQTWPIAVGRAGLETPAGLYDIQWKEVNPPWRVPNSAWAGALAGKTIPPGPDDPIKARWMAFNGGAGIHGIDPSEYSSIGHDASHGCVRMRIPDVISLYAETPVGTPVYVV
;
A
#
# COMPACT_ATOMS: atom_id res chain seq x y z
N MET A 1 24.70 -17.45 101.12
CA MET A 1 25.86 -17.63 100.18
C MET A 1 25.45 -18.57 99.09
N LEU A 2 25.09 -18.06 97.89
CA LEU A 2 24.79 -18.89 96.77
C LEU A 2 26.10 -19.19 96.02
N SER A 3 26.55 -20.42 95.98
CA SER A 3 27.72 -20.81 95.25
C SER A 3 27.43 -20.75 93.76
N MET A 4 28.00 -19.78 93.02
CA MET A 4 28.01 -19.73 91.58
C MET A 4 28.90 -20.94 91.10
N ARG A 5 28.23 -22.00 90.64
CA ARG A 5 28.86 -23.11 89.87
C ARG A 5 29.54 -22.61 88.66
N ARG A 6 30.84 -22.38 88.66
CA ARG A 6 31.63 -22.07 87.39
C ARG A 6 31.56 -23.22 86.44
N TRP A 7 30.90 -23.08 85.34
CA TRP A 7 30.89 -24.05 84.25
C TRP A 7 32.28 -24.11 83.69
N SER A 8 32.81 -25.39 83.47
CA SER A 8 34.07 -25.52 82.73
C SER A 8 33.98 -25.09 81.34
N ALA A 9 35.01 -24.41 80.81
CA ALA A 9 35.03 -23.83 79.45
C ALA A 9 34.60 -24.86 78.35
N GLY A 10 34.92 -26.18 78.57
CA GLY A 10 34.50 -27.26 77.67
C GLY A 10 32.95 -27.46 77.65
N ARG A 11 32.29 -27.37 78.85
CA ARG A 11 30.80 -27.47 78.85
C ARG A 11 30.13 -26.28 78.21
N VAL A 12 30.67 -25.05 78.34
CA VAL A 12 30.18 -23.87 77.70
C VAL A 12 30.33 -23.99 76.16
N LEU A 13 31.47 -24.50 75.70
CA LEU A 13 31.72 -24.76 74.26
C LEU A 13 30.79 -25.83 73.71
N LEU A 14 30.52 -26.89 74.43
CA LEU A 14 29.61 -27.97 74.01
C LEU A 14 28.16 -27.46 73.93
N VAL A 15 27.71 -26.71 74.92
CA VAL A 15 26.36 -26.08 74.89
C VAL A 15 26.24 -25.07 73.73
N ALA A 16 27.27 -24.26 73.55
CA ALA A 16 27.29 -23.29 72.40
C ALA A 16 27.25 -24.01 71.06
N ALA A 17 28.05 -25.10 70.90
CA ALA A 17 28.03 -25.92 69.67
C ALA A 17 26.66 -26.58 69.44
N ALA A 18 26.04 -27.13 70.51
CA ALA A 18 24.70 -27.73 70.42
C ALA A 18 23.63 -26.69 70.04
N CYS A 19 23.69 -25.48 70.63
CA CYS A 19 22.78 -24.38 70.27
C CYS A 19 22.96 -23.94 68.82
N ILE A 20 24.19 -23.80 68.33
CA ILE A 20 24.49 -23.50 66.95
C ILE A 20 23.95 -24.57 66.00
N ALA A 21 24.15 -25.86 66.32
CA ALA A 21 23.63 -26.97 65.52
C ALA A 21 22.09 -26.99 65.49
N LEU A 22 21.42 -26.74 66.62
CA LEU A 22 19.96 -26.61 66.71
C LEU A 22 19.45 -25.43 65.88
N LEU A 23 20.09 -24.25 65.98
CA LEU A 23 19.73 -23.06 65.21
C LEU A 23 19.97 -23.28 63.70
N ALA A 24 21.05 -23.93 63.31
CA ALA A 24 21.33 -24.30 61.93
C ALA A 24 20.30 -25.30 61.37
N GLY A 25 19.93 -26.31 62.15
CA GLY A 25 18.86 -27.27 61.84
C GLY A 25 17.51 -26.63 61.68
N ALA A 26 17.14 -25.75 62.64
CA ALA A 26 15.89 -24.97 62.58
C ALA A 26 15.86 -24.02 61.36
N ALA A 27 16.98 -23.35 61.04
CA ALA A 27 17.11 -22.52 59.87
C ALA A 27 16.98 -23.31 58.55
N ALA A 28 17.58 -24.52 58.51
CA ALA A 28 17.48 -25.41 57.36
C ALA A 28 16.04 -25.93 57.13
N LEU A 29 15.36 -26.34 58.21
CA LEU A 29 13.95 -26.74 58.13
C LEU A 29 13.04 -25.59 57.72
N TYR A 30 13.27 -24.39 58.24
CA TYR A 30 12.53 -23.19 57.86
C TYR A 30 12.74 -22.85 56.37
N ASP A 31 13.98 -22.84 55.88
CA ASP A 31 14.32 -22.58 54.48
C ASP A 31 13.75 -23.65 53.56
N HIS A 32 13.77 -24.95 54.00
CA HIS A 32 13.17 -26.02 53.25
C HIS A 32 11.66 -25.92 53.16
N ALA A 33 10.97 -25.59 54.23
CA ALA A 33 9.52 -25.38 54.28
C ALA A 33 9.07 -24.21 53.40
N ARG A 34 9.99 -23.32 53.01
CA ARG A 34 9.74 -22.15 52.15
C ARG A 34 10.47 -22.29 50.80
N ALA A 35 10.90 -23.47 50.42
CA ALA A 35 11.72 -23.73 49.23
C ALA A 35 11.00 -23.28 47.94
N ASP A 36 9.70 -23.31 47.90
CA ASP A 36 8.82 -22.96 46.80
C ASP A 36 8.24 -21.54 46.89
N ARG A 37 8.64 -20.75 47.93
CA ARG A 37 8.11 -19.40 48.14
C ARG A 37 9.05 -18.30 47.62
N LEU A 38 8.45 -17.32 46.97
CA LEU A 38 9.16 -16.16 46.48
C LEU A 38 9.42 -15.16 47.63
N ALA A 39 10.59 -14.55 47.68
CA ALA A 39 10.92 -13.56 48.67
C ALA A 39 10.03 -12.33 48.57
N PRO A 40 9.71 -11.64 49.70
CA PRO A 40 8.95 -10.41 49.68
C PRO A 40 9.60 -9.34 48.81
N GLY A 41 8.79 -8.63 47.97
CA GLY A 41 9.23 -7.53 47.13
C GLY A 41 9.67 -7.90 45.74
N ILE A 42 9.64 -9.20 45.38
CA ILE A 42 9.86 -9.66 44.00
C ILE A 42 8.65 -9.35 43.11
N ARG A 43 8.95 -8.83 41.91
CA ARG A 43 7.95 -8.53 40.90
C ARG A 43 8.27 -9.30 39.62
N ILE A 44 7.25 -9.81 38.96
CA ILE A 44 7.36 -10.46 37.63
C ILE A 44 6.51 -9.68 36.64
N GLY A 45 7.12 -9.15 35.60
CA GLY A 45 6.42 -8.32 34.61
C GLY A 45 5.62 -7.18 35.25
N GLY A 46 6.13 -6.56 36.31
CA GLY A 46 5.47 -5.47 37.04
C GLY A 46 4.43 -5.93 38.10
N VAL A 47 4.08 -7.23 38.15
CA VAL A 47 3.14 -7.79 39.15
C VAL A 47 3.90 -8.21 40.40
N ASP A 48 3.48 -7.72 41.58
CA ASP A 48 4.03 -8.15 42.88
C ASP A 48 3.59 -9.58 43.18
N VAL A 49 4.57 -10.46 43.32
CA VAL A 49 4.40 -11.90 43.62
C VAL A 49 5.12 -12.32 44.91
N GLY A 50 5.67 -11.36 45.64
CA GLY A 50 6.41 -11.62 46.89
C GLY A 50 5.58 -12.35 47.94
N GLY A 51 6.22 -13.29 48.65
CA GLY A 51 5.62 -14.09 49.71
C GLY A 51 4.69 -15.23 49.27
N ARG A 52 4.47 -15.37 47.92
CA ARG A 52 3.60 -16.42 47.34
C ARG A 52 4.43 -17.67 47.04
N ASP A 53 3.77 -18.81 47.02
CA ASP A 53 4.32 -20.01 46.40
C ASP A 53 4.37 -19.88 44.88
N VAL A 54 5.14 -20.77 44.22
CA VAL A 54 5.34 -20.72 42.76
C VAL A 54 4.04 -20.87 41.98
N THR A 55 3.08 -21.66 42.47
CA THR A 55 1.80 -21.90 41.80
C THR A 55 0.90 -20.64 41.86
N ALA A 56 0.75 -20.07 43.06
CA ALA A 56 -0.02 -18.84 43.27
C ALA A 56 0.62 -17.64 42.55
N ALA A 57 1.96 -17.58 42.51
CA ALA A 57 2.68 -16.58 41.75
C ALA A 57 2.41 -16.70 40.23
N ALA A 58 2.53 -17.93 39.70
CA ALA A 58 2.23 -18.17 38.27
C ALA A 58 0.78 -17.79 37.91
N GLN A 59 -0.20 -18.21 38.70
CA GLN A 59 -1.60 -17.86 38.50
C GLN A 59 -1.82 -16.35 38.54
N ARG A 60 -1.18 -15.63 39.50
CA ARG A 60 -1.29 -14.20 39.60
C ARG A 60 -0.67 -13.46 38.42
N VAL A 61 0.49 -13.92 37.92
CA VAL A 61 1.14 -13.40 36.72
C VAL A 61 0.27 -13.63 35.49
N ARG A 62 -0.24 -14.88 35.31
CA ARG A 62 -1.15 -15.19 34.21
C ARG A 62 -2.37 -14.26 34.22
N ARG A 63 -3.00 -14.06 35.37
CA ARG A 63 -4.21 -13.23 35.49
C ARG A 63 -3.94 -11.73 35.30
N LEU A 64 -2.87 -11.17 35.88
CA LEU A 64 -2.64 -9.73 35.92
C LEU A 64 -1.67 -9.22 34.84
N ALA A 65 -0.75 -10.06 34.38
CA ALA A 65 0.20 -9.69 33.36
C ALA A 65 -0.25 -10.09 31.95
N LEU A 66 -0.93 -11.22 31.76
CA LEU A 66 -1.41 -11.67 30.46
C LEU A 66 -2.77 -11.06 30.08
N ALA A 67 -3.68 -10.85 31.03
CA ALA A 67 -5.02 -10.33 30.73
C ALA A 67 -5.02 -9.02 29.93
N PRO A 68 -4.12 -8.04 30.14
CA PRO A 68 -4.04 -6.86 29.30
C PRO A 68 -3.64 -7.17 27.87
N HIS A 69 -2.88 -8.23 27.59
CA HIS A 69 -2.47 -8.65 26.26
C HIS A 69 -3.52 -9.52 25.56
N GLN A 70 -4.56 -9.95 26.25
CA GLN A 70 -5.73 -10.64 25.67
C GLN A 70 -6.75 -9.68 25.08
N ARG A 71 -6.49 -8.37 25.08
CA ARG A 71 -7.32 -7.39 24.42
C ARG A 71 -7.02 -7.39 22.92
N SER A 72 -8.07 -7.19 22.12
CA SER A 72 -7.96 -7.06 20.68
C SER A 72 -7.23 -5.77 20.30
N LEU A 73 -6.38 -5.83 19.27
CA LEU A 73 -5.84 -4.65 18.61
C LEU A 73 -6.87 -4.15 17.60
N ARG A 74 -7.12 -2.85 17.56
CA ARG A 74 -7.97 -2.22 16.55
C ARG A 74 -7.09 -1.43 15.60
N VAL A 75 -7.19 -1.75 14.32
CA VAL A 75 -6.45 -1.07 13.26
C VAL A 75 -7.45 -0.25 12.46
N HIS A 76 -7.32 1.06 12.54
CA HIS A 76 -8.22 2.01 11.88
C HIS A 76 -7.65 2.42 10.52
N THR A 77 -8.43 2.15 9.47
CA THR A 77 -8.20 2.71 8.14
C THR A 77 -9.28 3.74 7.83
N ALA A 78 -9.10 4.53 6.78
CA ALA A 78 -10.12 5.48 6.34
C ALA A 78 -11.48 4.83 5.98
N LYS A 79 -11.48 3.51 5.67
CA LYS A 79 -12.69 2.80 5.20
C LYS A 79 -13.32 1.93 6.29
N LYS A 80 -12.52 1.29 7.14
CA LYS A 80 -13.00 0.32 8.13
C LYS A 80 -12.00 0.11 9.27
N THR A 81 -12.48 -0.52 10.34
CA THR A 81 -11.66 -0.94 11.46
C THR A 81 -11.45 -2.46 11.40
N PHE A 82 -10.20 -2.89 11.44
CA PHE A 82 -9.83 -4.29 11.60
C PHE A 82 -9.64 -4.60 13.08
N VAL A 83 -10.11 -5.75 13.50
CA VAL A 83 -9.92 -6.24 14.87
C VAL A 83 -9.01 -7.46 14.82
N VAL A 84 -7.84 -7.35 15.44
CA VAL A 84 -6.88 -8.44 15.56
C VAL A 84 -6.92 -8.95 16.98
N THR A 85 -7.39 -10.17 17.19
CA THR A 85 -7.54 -10.74 18.53
C THR A 85 -6.21 -11.33 19.03
N ALA A 86 -6.03 -11.39 20.36
CA ALA A 86 -4.87 -12.04 20.97
C ALA A 86 -4.76 -13.53 20.58
N ALA A 87 -5.89 -14.20 20.35
CA ALA A 87 -5.92 -15.57 19.85
C ALA A 87 -5.31 -15.68 18.45
N GLN A 88 -5.59 -14.74 17.56
CA GLN A 88 -4.99 -14.66 16.22
C GLN A 88 -3.48 -14.38 16.28
N LEU A 89 -3.05 -13.53 17.22
CA LEU A 89 -1.63 -13.23 17.44
C LEU A 89 -0.88 -14.36 18.14
N HIS A 90 -1.59 -15.37 18.67
CA HIS A 90 -1.00 -16.43 19.48
C HIS A 90 -0.08 -15.90 20.59
N VAL A 91 -0.56 -14.88 21.32
CA VAL A 91 0.23 -14.24 22.38
C VAL A 91 0.38 -15.21 23.53
N THR A 92 1.61 -15.59 23.82
CA THR A 92 1.98 -16.42 24.96
C THR A 92 3.04 -15.73 25.80
N ALA A 93 3.17 -16.14 27.06
CA ALA A 93 4.22 -15.65 27.94
C ALA A 93 4.89 -16.82 28.65
N ASP A 94 6.22 -16.76 28.77
CA ASP A 94 7.02 -17.69 29.55
C ASP A 94 6.86 -17.42 31.06
N VAL A 95 5.65 -17.70 31.57
CA VAL A 95 5.32 -17.46 33.00
C VAL A 95 6.12 -18.39 33.90
N ASP A 96 6.22 -19.66 33.53
CA ASP A 96 6.84 -20.67 34.36
C ASP A 96 8.36 -20.43 34.45
N GLY A 97 9.01 -20.09 33.35
CA GLY A 97 10.40 -19.66 33.34
C GLY A 97 10.66 -18.37 34.09
N ALA A 98 9.73 -17.40 34.04
CA ALA A 98 9.85 -16.17 34.82
C ALA A 98 9.72 -16.44 36.32
N VAL A 99 8.79 -17.32 36.73
CA VAL A 99 8.64 -17.74 38.15
C VAL A 99 9.87 -18.52 38.62
N ALA A 100 10.41 -19.39 37.80
CA ALA A 100 11.64 -20.12 38.13
C ALA A 100 12.84 -19.19 38.35
N ARG A 101 13.00 -18.19 37.47
CA ARG A 101 14.02 -17.14 37.63
C ARG A 101 13.79 -16.31 38.91
N ALA A 102 12.55 -15.93 39.20
CA ALA A 102 12.19 -15.19 40.42
C ALA A 102 12.47 -16.02 41.71
N LEU A 103 12.22 -17.33 41.64
CA LEU A 103 12.56 -18.24 42.75
C LEU A 103 14.09 -18.37 42.94
N ALA A 104 14.85 -18.49 41.84
CA ALA A 104 16.30 -18.49 41.89
C ALA A 104 16.86 -17.22 42.53
N GLU A 105 16.32 -16.02 42.17
CA GLU A 105 16.70 -14.79 42.83
C GLU A 105 16.31 -14.75 44.33
N SER A 106 15.14 -15.28 44.69
CA SER A 106 14.71 -15.41 46.05
C SER A 106 15.65 -16.20 46.94
N ARG A 107 16.27 -17.25 46.32
CA ARG A 107 17.18 -18.16 46.98
C ARG A 107 18.65 -17.77 46.89
N ARG A 108 18.97 -16.62 46.31
CA ARG A 108 20.33 -16.10 46.23
C ARG A 108 20.89 -15.79 47.59
N GLY A 109 22.15 -16.18 47.84
CA GLY A 109 22.85 -15.96 49.10
C GLY A 109 22.89 -17.20 50.02
N TRP A 110 23.61 -17.08 51.15
CA TRP A 110 23.76 -18.18 52.10
C TRP A 110 22.52 -18.36 52.97
N LEU A 111 22.29 -19.55 53.51
CA LEU A 111 21.11 -20.00 54.23
C LEU A 111 20.72 -19.03 55.39
N GLY A 112 21.67 -18.70 56.28
CA GLY A 112 21.38 -17.78 57.40
C GLY A 112 21.00 -16.39 56.98
N GLY A 113 21.56 -15.87 55.84
CA GLY A 113 21.20 -14.59 55.27
C GLY A 113 19.76 -14.57 54.75
N ARG A 114 19.30 -15.68 54.13
CA ARG A 114 17.91 -15.84 53.66
C ARG A 114 16.90 -15.84 54.80
N VAL A 115 17.19 -16.69 55.83
CA VAL A 115 16.33 -16.80 57.02
C VAL A 115 16.25 -15.45 57.75
N LEU A 116 17.39 -14.78 57.95
CA LEU A 116 17.41 -13.46 58.64
C LEU A 116 16.65 -12.38 57.86
N ARG A 117 16.78 -12.38 56.54
CA ARG A 117 16.02 -11.51 55.66
C ARG A 117 14.52 -11.72 55.84
N ASP A 118 14.07 -12.97 55.79
CA ASP A 118 12.66 -13.34 55.90
C ASP A 118 12.08 -13.00 57.29
N LEU A 119 12.82 -13.28 58.35
CA LEU A 119 12.43 -12.96 59.73
C LEU A 119 12.32 -11.44 59.98
N ARG A 120 13.18 -10.62 59.34
CA ARG A 120 13.13 -9.15 59.40
C ARG A 120 12.11 -8.53 58.47
N GLY A 121 11.42 -9.29 57.61
CA GLY A 121 10.49 -8.81 56.63
C GLY A 121 11.17 -7.94 55.56
N ALA A 122 12.48 -8.12 55.32
CA ALA A 122 13.23 -7.36 54.34
C ALA A 122 12.79 -7.70 52.94
N ARG A 123 12.58 -6.70 52.09
CA ARG A 123 12.09 -6.85 50.70
C ARG A 123 13.24 -6.85 49.75
N LEU A 124 13.24 -7.86 48.83
CA LEU A 124 14.07 -7.86 47.65
C LEU A 124 13.40 -6.94 46.60
N ARG A 125 14.07 -5.88 46.17
CA ARG A 125 13.55 -4.97 45.16
C ARG A 125 13.97 -5.45 43.74
N GLU A 126 13.65 -6.73 43.45
CA GLU A 126 14.00 -7.36 42.19
C GLU A 126 12.81 -7.43 41.25
N SER A 127 13.05 -7.10 39.99
CA SER A 127 12.05 -7.18 38.91
C SER A 127 12.50 -8.14 37.84
N VAL A 128 11.78 -9.24 37.72
CA VAL A 128 12.01 -10.23 36.65
C VAL A 128 11.17 -9.89 35.44
N PRO A 129 11.77 -9.69 34.26
CA PRO A 129 11.02 -9.42 33.05
C PRO A 129 10.19 -10.62 32.63
N LEU A 130 8.93 -10.40 32.23
CA LEU A 130 8.09 -11.39 31.61
C LEU A 130 8.31 -11.34 30.10
N ARG A 131 8.88 -12.39 29.54
CA ARG A 131 9.09 -12.50 28.08
C ARG A 131 7.78 -12.90 27.41
N MET A 132 7.32 -12.04 26.52
CA MET A 132 6.16 -12.31 25.68
C MET A 132 6.61 -12.92 24.37
N HIS A 133 5.90 -13.91 23.89
CA HIS A 133 6.08 -14.52 22.59
C HIS A 133 4.80 -14.35 21.78
N TYR A 134 4.94 -14.04 20.52
CA TYR A 134 3.86 -14.03 19.55
C TYR A 134 4.33 -14.72 18.27
N ALA A 135 3.39 -15.24 17.52
CA ALA A 135 3.70 -15.94 16.28
C ALA A 135 4.14 -14.92 15.22
N HIS A 136 5.45 -14.85 14.94
CA HIS A 136 6.04 -13.89 14.00
C HIS A 136 5.37 -13.88 12.62
N GLY A 137 4.81 -15.01 12.16
CA GLY A 137 4.15 -15.11 10.87
C GLY A 137 2.74 -14.51 10.80
N VAL A 138 2.12 -14.11 11.92
CA VAL A 138 0.76 -13.57 11.96
C VAL A 138 0.74 -12.08 11.62
N LEU A 139 1.65 -11.30 12.20
CA LEU A 139 1.72 -9.86 11.95
C LEU A 139 1.89 -9.51 10.47
N PRO A 140 2.80 -10.14 9.71
CA PRO A 140 2.91 -9.88 8.27
C PRO A 140 1.63 -10.16 7.49
N ARG A 141 0.87 -11.20 7.86
CA ARG A 141 -0.42 -11.52 7.22
C ARG A 141 -1.47 -10.45 7.49
N VAL A 142 -1.57 -10.00 8.74
CA VAL A 142 -2.48 -8.90 9.11
C VAL A 142 -2.10 -7.62 8.38
N VAL A 143 -0.81 -7.28 8.35
CA VAL A 143 -0.31 -6.10 7.62
C VAL A 143 -0.65 -6.21 6.13
N ALA A 144 -0.43 -7.37 5.50
CA ALA A 144 -0.77 -7.59 4.09
C ALA A 144 -2.28 -7.43 3.82
N GLN A 145 -3.13 -7.96 4.70
CA GLN A 145 -4.57 -7.82 4.58
C GLN A 145 -5.02 -6.35 4.72
N VAL A 146 -4.51 -5.64 5.73
CA VAL A 146 -4.81 -4.21 5.94
C VAL A 146 -4.30 -3.38 4.77
N ALA A 147 -3.12 -3.72 4.23
CA ALA A 147 -2.53 -3.05 3.08
C ALA A 147 -3.37 -3.24 1.81
N ALA A 148 -3.84 -4.45 1.55
CA ALA A 148 -4.70 -4.75 0.41
C ALA A 148 -6.04 -4.00 0.50
N ASP A 149 -6.66 -4.01 1.66
CA ASP A 149 -7.94 -3.34 1.89
C ASP A 149 -7.83 -1.81 1.94
N GLY A 150 -6.69 -1.29 2.37
CA GLY A 150 -6.40 0.14 2.44
C GLY A 150 -5.88 0.74 1.14
N TYR A 151 -5.59 -0.08 0.14
CA TYR A 151 -5.12 0.39 -1.15
C TYR A 151 -6.24 1.07 -1.94
N VAL A 152 -5.96 2.27 -2.42
CA VAL A 152 -6.77 3.00 -3.39
C VAL A 152 -5.91 3.25 -4.62
N PRO A 153 -6.26 2.70 -5.78
CA PRO A 153 -5.48 2.93 -6.99
C PRO A 153 -5.55 4.41 -7.41
N PRO A 154 -4.46 4.96 -7.95
CA PRO A 154 -4.49 6.26 -8.57
C PRO A 154 -5.34 6.23 -9.85
N VAL A 155 -5.85 7.37 -10.25
CA VAL A 155 -6.59 7.55 -11.50
C VAL A 155 -5.79 8.49 -12.38
N ASP A 156 -5.41 8.02 -13.57
CA ASP A 156 -4.70 8.83 -14.55
C ASP A 156 -5.61 9.92 -15.13
N ALA A 157 -5.02 11.07 -15.41
CA ALA A 157 -5.69 12.08 -16.20
C ALA A 157 -5.93 11.56 -17.63
N ARG A 158 -7.03 11.96 -18.23
CA ARG A 158 -7.37 11.59 -19.62
C ARG A 158 -8.14 12.69 -20.32
N VAL A 159 -8.17 12.60 -21.63
CA VAL A 159 -9.00 13.44 -22.48
C VAL A 159 -10.24 12.67 -22.89
N THR A 160 -11.39 13.28 -22.79
CA THR A 160 -12.65 12.79 -23.36
C THR A 160 -13.01 13.73 -24.53
N PRO A 161 -12.86 13.30 -25.79
CA PRO A 161 -13.15 14.13 -26.93
C PRO A 161 -14.66 14.27 -27.13
N GLN A 162 -15.08 15.47 -27.50
CA GLN A 162 -16.41 15.82 -27.96
C GLN A 162 -16.30 16.37 -29.41
N ALA A 163 -17.44 16.56 -30.06
CA ALA A 163 -17.45 17.08 -31.42
C ALA A 163 -16.80 18.49 -31.54
N ASP A 164 -16.97 19.30 -30.53
CA ASP A 164 -16.59 20.74 -30.51
C ASP A 164 -15.44 21.08 -29.55
N ARG A 165 -15.07 20.18 -28.66
CA ARG A 165 -14.06 20.43 -27.61
C ARG A 165 -13.39 19.14 -27.12
N LEU A 166 -12.28 19.32 -26.42
CA LEU A 166 -11.60 18.28 -25.63
C LEU A 166 -11.85 18.54 -24.15
N GLU A 167 -12.54 17.61 -23.48
CA GLU A 167 -12.79 17.67 -22.05
C GLU A 167 -11.64 17.00 -21.29
N ARG A 168 -11.07 17.70 -20.30
CA ARG A 168 -10.00 17.16 -19.45
C ARG A 168 -10.60 16.51 -18.21
N VAL A 169 -10.34 15.22 -18.02
CA VAL A 169 -10.67 14.52 -16.77
C VAL A 169 -9.43 14.54 -15.90
N PRO A 170 -9.46 15.20 -14.73
CA PRO A 170 -8.27 15.33 -13.89
C PRO A 170 -7.85 14.00 -13.29
N SER A 171 -6.54 13.89 -13.02
CA SER A 171 -5.98 12.78 -12.26
C SER A 171 -6.37 12.87 -10.79
N ARG A 172 -6.30 11.73 -10.12
CA ARG A 172 -6.43 11.64 -8.67
C ARG A 172 -5.36 10.71 -8.12
N ASP A 173 -4.71 11.15 -7.06
CA ASP A 173 -3.76 10.31 -6.33
C ASP A 173 -4.48 9.13 -5.69
N GLY A 174 -3.83 7.98 -5.74
CA GLY A 174 -4.17 6.83 -4.94
C GLY A 174 -3.56 6.92 -3.54
N THR A 175 -3.83 5.93 -2.72
CA THR A 175 -3.19 5.78 -1.42
C THR A 175 -2.76 4.33 -1.19
N ARG A 176 -1.64 4.15 -0.51
CA ARG A 176 -1.18 2.85 -0.01
C ARG A 176 -0.85 2.94 1.48
N VAL A 177 -1.06 1.86 2.19
CA VAL A 177 -0.67 1.74 3.59
C VAL A 177 0.85 1.69 3.69
N ASP A 178 1.43 2.40 4.65
CA ASP A 178 2.83 2.23 5.06
C ASP A 178 2.94 0.95 5.88
N THR A 179 3.27 -0.15 5.21
CA THR A 179 3.35 -1.48 5.83
C THR A 179 4.44 -1.57 6.89
N GLY A 180 5.53 -0.82 6.75
CA GLY A 180 6.61 -0.78 7.73
C GLY A 180 6.17 -0.09 9.02
N ALA A 181 5.55 1.08 8.90
CA ALA A 181 5.00 1.81 10.03
C ALA A 181 3.90 1.01 10.74
N LEU A 182 3.00 0.37 9.98
CA LEU A 182 1.95 -0.47 10.53
C LEU A 182 2.51 -1.69 11.27
N PHE A 183 3.50 -2.37 10.69
CA PHE A 183 4.15 -3.52 11.33
C PHE A 183 4.77 -3.11 12.67
N SER A 184 5.57 -2.03 12.68
CA SER A 184 6.21 -1.52 13.90
C SER A 184 5.19 -1.10 14.97
N ALA A 185 4.09 -0.48 14.56
CA ALA A 185 3.02 -0.07 15.47
C ALA A 185 2.31 -1.28 16.09
N LEU A 186 2.00 -2.31 15.28
CA LEU A 186 1.38 -3.56 15.75
C LEU A 186 2.32 -4.34 16.68
N GLU A 187 3.61 -4.41 16.34
CA GLU A 187 4.63 -5.04 17.18
C GLU A 187 4.75 -4.32 18.53
N SER A 188 4.87 -3.00 18.52
CA SER A 188 4.90 -2.18 19.72
C SER A 188 3.63 -2.36 20.56
N ALA A 189 2.45 -2.36 19.94
CA ALA A 189 1.17 -2.57 20.61
C ALA A 189 1.05 -3.96 21.23
N ALA A 190 1.62 -4.99 20.59
CA ALA A 190 1.66 -6.35 21.12
C ALA A 190 2.59 -6.47 22.34
N GLN A 191 3.67 -5.70 22.39
CA GLN A 191 4.68 -5.72 23.46
C GLN A 191 4.32 -4.85 24.67
N HIS A 192 3.60 -3.73 24.47
CA HIS A 192 3.36 -2.73 25.51
C HIS A 192 1.93 -2.80 26.08
N ARG A 193 1.84 -2.70 27.43
CA ARG A 193 0.64 -2.99 28.22
C ARG A 193 -0.42 -1.88 28.30
N SER A 194 -0.10 -0.67 27.92
CA SER A 194 -0.70 0.46 28.61
C SER A 194 -1.87 1.15 27.94
N ARG A 195 -2.38 0.67 26.78
CA ARG A 195 -3.53 1.32 26.12
C ARG A 195 -4.42 0.29 25.44
N PRO A 196 -5.72 0.57 25.23
CA PRO A 196 -6.45 -0.06 24.16
C PRO A 196 -5.63 0.20 22.91
N ALA A 197 -5.15 -0.87 22.29
CA ALA A 197 -4.21 -0.72 21.20
C ALA A 197 -4.99 -0.37 19.93
N ASP A 198 -5.42 0.87 19.86
CA ASP A 198 -5.89 1.50 18.65
C ASP A 198 -4.64 1.89 17.85
N VAL A 199 -4.51 1.36 16.66
CA VAL A 199 -3.41 1.62 15.73
C VAL A 199 -3.99 2.34 14.52
N ASP A 200 -3.63 3.60 14.39
CA ASP A 200 -3.95 4.37 13.20
C ASP A 200 -3.02 4.01 12.05
N VAL A 201 -3.60 3.76 10.89
CA VAL A 201 -2.85 3.39 9.71
C VAL A 201 -2.29 4.64 9.04
N VAL A 202 -0.98 4.71 8.95
CA VAL A 202 -0.29 5.72 8.14
C VAL A 202 -0.40 5.31 6.68
N THR A 203 -0.88 6.23 5.83
CA THR A 203 -0.96 6.04 4.38
C THR A 203 0.01 6.95 3.67
N ARG A 204 0.46 6.51 2.49
CA ARG A 204 1.30 7.29 1.57
C ARG A 204 0.56 7.48 0.25
N PRO A 205 0.68 8.64 -0.39
CA PRO A 205 0.10 8.85 -1.72
C PRO A 205 0.76 7.94 -2.75
N VAL A 206 -0.01 7.57 -3.76
CA VAL A 206 0.46 6.89 -4.98
C VAL A 206 0.10 7.78 -6.15
N ALA A 207 1.10 8.34 -6.79
CA ALA A 207 0.90 9.23 -7.92
C ALA A 207 0.33 8.46 -9.13
N PRO A 208 -0.55 9.07 -9.92
CA PRO A 208 -0.97 8.55 -11.22
C PRO A 208 0.21 8.54 -12.20
N LYS A 209 0.12 7.72 -13.25
CA LYS A 209 1.13 7.68 -14.33
C LYS A 209 1.08 8.93 -15.20
N VAL A 210 -0.13 9.45 -15.43
CA VAL A 210 -0.37 10.69 -16.15
C VAL A 210 -1.06 11.65 -15.19
N THR A 211 -0.37 12.72 -14.83
CA THR A 211 -0.96 13.77 -13.99
C THR A 211 -1.77 14.75 -14.83
N THR A 212 -2.63 15.52 -14.18
CA THR A 212 -3.35 16.62 -14.87
C THR A 212 -2.40 17.64 -15.48
N GLY A 213 -1.21 17.84 -14.85
CA GLY A 213 -0.18 18.76 -15.38
C GLY A 213 0.48 18.24 -16.65
N ASP A 214 0.72 16.92 -16.73
CA ASP A 214 1.40 16.29 -17.88
C ASP A 214 0.46 16.07 -19.08
N LEU A 215 -0.85 16.25 -18.87
CA LEU A 215 -1.87 15.89 -19.86
C LEU A 215 -1.70 16.65 -21.18
N ALA A 216 -1.33 17.92 -21.13
CA ALA A 216 -1.11 18.74 -22.31
C ALA A 216 0.08 18.27 -23.16
N ASP A 217 1.15 17.83 -22.51
CA ASP A 217 2.34 17.31 -23.20
C ASP A 217 2.12 15.87 -23.71
N THR A 218 1.35 15.07 -22.97
CA THR A 218 0.93 13.73 -23.41
C THR A 218 0.14 13.82 -24.73
N TYR A 219 -0.68 14.86 -24.89
CA TYR A 219 -1.48 15.12 -26.09
C TYR A 219 -1.01 16.41 -26.77
N ALA A 220 0.26 16.43 -27.21
CA ALA A 220 0.84 17.60 -27.89
C ALA A 220 0.07 17.97 -29.16
N ALA A 221 -0.50 16.98 -29.85
CA ALA A 221 -1.39 17.15 -31.00
C ALA A 221 -2.65 16.29 -30.82
N TYR A 222 -3.80 16.78 -31.26
CA TYR A 222 -5.06 16.03 -31.27
C TYR A 222 -5.96 16.51 -32.42
N VAL A 223 -6.61 15.60 -33.12
CA VAL A 223 -7.51 15.89 -34.23
C VAL A 223 -8.93 15.46 -33.87
N VAL A 224 -9.90 16.33 -34.09
CA VAL A 224 -11.34 16.03 -34.00
C VAL A 224 -11.99 16.29 -35.34
N ILE A 225 -12.64 15.27 -35.89
CA ILE A 225 -13.37 15.29 -37.16
C ILE A 225 -14.88 15.22 -36.84
N ASP A 226 -15.53 16.35 -36.96
CA ASP A 226 -16.98 16.49 -36.83
C ASP A 226 -17.60 16.33 -38.22
N ARG A 227 -18.11 15.12 -38.52
CA ARG A 227 -18.71 14.80 -39.81
C ARG A 227 -19.94 15.62 -40.10
N LYS A 228 -20.78 15.78 -39.07
CA LYS A 228 -22.05 16.54 -39.23
C LYS A 228 -21.84 18.01 -39.51
N ALA A 229 -20.85 18.60 -38.84
CA ALA A 229 -20.54 20.03 -39.06
C ALA A 229 -19.57 20.24 -40.22
N HIS A 230 -19.03 19.19 -40.85
CA HIS A 230 -17.99 19.22 -41.90
C HIS A 230 -16.80 20.07 -41.45
N ARG A 231 -16.29 19.79 -40.23
CA ARG A 231 -15.19 20.52 -39.61
C ARG A 231 -14.13 19.57 -39.09
N LEU A 232 -12.87 19.89 -39.36
CA LEU A 232 -11.73 19.31 -38.70
C LEU A 232 -11.15 20.37 -37.75
N ARG A 233 -11.04 20.01 -36.46
CA ARG A 233 -10.43 20.83 -35.42
C ARG A 233 -9.10 20.21 -35.03
N PHE A 234 -8.07 21.03 -35.03
CA PHE A 234 -6.74 20.64 -34.56
C PHE A 234 -6.43 21.33 -33.24
N TYR A 235 -6.02 20.54 -32.29
CA TYR A 235 -5.65 21.01 -30.96
C TYR A 235 -4.16 20.78 -30.74
N ARG A 236 -3.49 21.81 -30.21
CA ARG A 236 -2.10 21.76 -29.78
C ARG A 236 -2.07 21.91 -28.27
N HIS A 237 -1.45 20.96 -27.57
CA HIS A 237 -1.43 20.91 -26.09
C HIS A 237 -2.83 21.10 -25.49
N LEU A 238 -3.83 20.41 -26.10
CA LEU A 238 -5.25 20.46 -25.73
C LEU A 238 -5.91 21.85 -25.86
N GLN A 239 -5.30 22.78 -26.55
CA GLN A 239 -5.87 24.08 -26.91
C GLN A 239 -6.29 24.06 -28.38
N LEU A 240 -7.48 24.51 -28.70
CA LEU A 240 -7.90 24.63 -30.08
C LEU A 240 -6.95 25.60 -30.82
N SER A 241 -6.25 25.09 -31.81
CA SER A 241 -5.29 25.84 -32.61
C SER A 241 -5.89 26.29 -33.93
N GLN A 242 -6.50 25.36 -34.67
CA GLN A 242 -7.04 25.64 -36.00
C GLN A 242 -8.31 24.84 -36.26
N THR A 243 -9.13 25.35 -37.17
CA THR A 243 -10.34 24.67 -37.64
C THR A 243 -10.45 24.87 -39.16
N TRP A 244 -10.65 23.77 -39.88
CA TRP A 244 -10.82 23.79 -41.34
C TRP A 244 -12.14 23.16 -41.74
N PRO A 245 -12.76 23.65 -42.83
CA PRO A 245 -13.84 22.93 -43.49
C PRO A 245 -13.30 21.72 -44.22
N ILE A 246 -14.02 20.62 -44.17
CA ILE A 246 -13.65 19.34 -44.79
C ILE A 246 -14.80 18.76 -45.59
N ALA A 247 -14.53 17.81 -46.51
CA ALA A 247 -15.54 16.89 -46.97
C ALA A 247 -15.33 15.51 -46.30
N VAL A 248 -16.41 14.80 -46.07
CA VAL A 248 -16.43 13.48 -45.45
C VAL A 248 -17.12 12.47 -46.35
N GLY A 249 -17.13 11.20 -45.92
CA GLY A 249 -17.76 10.10 -46.66
C GLY A 249 -19.26 10.33 -46.84
N ARG A 250 -19.73 10.08 -48.09
CA ARG A 250 -21.16 10.10 -48.44
C ARG A 250 -21.93 8.92 -47.88
N ALA A 251 -23.24 9.01 -47.89
CA ALA A 251 -24.13 7.92 -47.49
C ALA A 251 -23.76 6.57 -48.10
N GLY A 252 -23.61 5.52 -47.28
CA GLY A 252 -23.14 4.19 -47.66
C GLY A 252 -21.61 4.03 -47.78
N LEU A 253 -20.86 5.12 -47.66
CA LEU A 253 -19.39 5.14 -47.67
C LEU A 253 -18.88 6.15 -46.63
N GLU A 254 -19.50 6.14 -45.44
CA GLU A 254 -19.25 7.12 -44.39
C GLU A 254 -17.80 7.05 -43.88
N THR A 255 -17.26 8.20 -43.51
CA THR A 255 -16.00 8.24 -42.76
C THR A 255 -16.20 7.52 -41.43
N PRO A 256 -15.38 6.48 -41.10
CA PRO A 256 -15.59 5.65 -39.92
C PRO A 256 -15.54 6.47 -38.63
N ALA A 257 -16.60 6.36 -37.82
CA ALA A 257 -16.65 6.98 -36.49
C ALA A 257 -15.82 6.19 -35.49
N GLY A 258 -15.20 6.90 -34.53
CA GLY A 258 -14.41 6.26 -33.48
C GLY A 258 -13.20 7.09 -33.06
N LEU A 259 -12.41 6.52 -32.18
CA LEU A 259 -11.12 7.04 -31.76
C LEU A 259 -10.00 6.20 -32.40
N TYR A 260 -9.15 6.87 -33.11
CA TYR A 260 -8.04 6.30 -33.87
C TYR A 260 -6.76 7.07 -33.58
N ASP A 261 -5.64 6.63 -34.16
CA ASP A 261 -4.39 7.37 -34.19
C ASP A 261 -3.91 7.51 -35.63
N ILE A 262 -3.15 8.56 -35.94
CA ILE A 262 -2.42 8.64 -37.22
C ILE A 262 -1.42 7.48 -37.28
N GLN A 263 -1.68 6.53 -38.16
CA GLN A 263 -0.92 5.30 -38.31
C GLN A 263 0.36 5.48 -39.11
N TRP A 264 0.26 6.23 -40.24
CA TRP A 264 1.38 6.57 -41.10
C TRP A 264 1.04 7.80 -41.95
N LYS A 265 2.07 8.42 -42.52
CA LYS A 265 1.97 9.68 -43.26
C LYS A 265 2.82 9.62 -44.53
N GLU A 266 2.39 10.26 -45.59
CA GLU A 266 3.14 10.32 -46.86
C GLU A 266 2.97 11.68 -47.54
N VAL A 267 4.03 12.11 -48.24
CA VAL A 267 4.04 13.34 -49.06
C VAL A 267 3.90 12.95 -50.51
N ASN A 268 2.92 13.53 -51.21
CA ASN A 268 2.60 13.19 -52.60
C ASN A 268 2.52 11.67 -52.84
N PRO A 269 1.67 10.93 -52.09
CA PRO A 269 1.58 9.50 -52.19
C PRO A 269 0.97 9.07 -53.51
N PRO A 270 1.28 7.90 -54.04
CA PRO A 270 0.47 7.29 -55.08
C PRO A 270 -0.86 6.81 -54.50
N TRP A 271 -1.94 6.97 -55.24
CA TRP A 271 -3.23 6.43 -54.83
C TRP A 271 -3.27 4.91 -55.02
N ARG A 272 -3.23 4.18 -53.93
CA ARG A 272 -3.48 2.74 -53.91
C ARG A 272 -4.98 2.51 -53.86
N VAL A 273 -5.58 2.24 -55.01
CA VAL A 273 -7.03 2.10 -55.16
C VAL A 273 -7.52 0.89 -54.38
N PRO A 274 -8.46 1.07 -53.41
CA PRO A 274 -9.00 -0.07 -52.67
C PRO A 274 -9.65 -1.09 -53.58
N ASN A 275 -9.58 -2.37 -53.21
CA ASN A 275 -10.28 -3.44 -53.91
C ASN A 275 -11.76 -3.48 -53.50
N SER A 276 -12.50 -2.43 -53.85
CA SER A 276 -13.89 -2.17 -53.48
C SER A 276 -14.77 -2.06 -54.72
N ALA A 277 -16.04 -2.46 -54.64
CA ALA A 277 -16.98 -2.45 -55.77
C ALA A 277 -17.13 -1.05 -56.40
N TRP A 278 -17.05 0.03 -55.62
CA TRP A 278 -17.14 1.41 -56.14
C TRP A 278 -15.95 1.84 -56.98
N ALA A 279 -14.82 1.14 -56.87
CA ALA A 279 -13.60 1.46 -57.67
C ALA A 279 -13.65 0.94 -59.09
N GLY A 280 -14.57 0.07 -59.39
CA GLY A 280 -14.79 -0.45 -60.76
C GLY A 280 -13.51 -1.01 -61.39
N ALA A 281 -13.19 -0.57 -62.59
CA ALA A 281 -11.99 -1.00 -63.32
C ALA A 281 -10.65 -0.53 -62.72
N LEU A 282 -10.67 0.37 -61.76
CA LEU A 282 -9.48 0.85 -61.03
C LEU A 282 -9.15 0.01 -59.80
N ALA A 283 -10.04 -0.85 -59.34
CA ALA A 283 -9.85 -1.67 -58.13
C ALA A 283 -8.48 -2.37 -58.15
N GLY A 284 -7.72 -2.24 -57.06
CA GLY A 284 -6.40 -2.84 -56.89
C GLY A 284 -5.25 -2.19 -57.67
N LYS A 285 -5.52 -1.16 -58.49
CA LYS A 285 -4.48 -0.44 -59.24
C LYS A 285 -3.78 0.60 -58.37
N THR A 286 -2.59 1.01 -58.77
CA THR A 286 -1.86 2.13 -58.19
C THR A 286 -1.77 3.26 -59.20
N ILE A 287 -2.30 4.42 -58.86
CA ILE A 287 -2.23 5.64 -59.66
C ILE A 287 -1.05 6.46 -59.14
N PRO A 288 -0.02 6.76 -59.99
CA PRO A 288 1.11 7.56 -59.54
C PRO A 288 0.70 9.01 -59.23
N PRO A 289 1.49 9.75 -58.43
CA PRO A 289 1.26 11.16 -58.19
C PRO A 289 1.18 11.94 -59.51
N GLY A 290 0.15 12.73 -59.69
CA GLY A 290 -0.07 13.46 -60.94
C GLY A 290 -1.49 13.99 -61.09
N PRO A 291 -1.86 14.45 -62.30
CA PRO A 291 -3.21 14.98 -62.56
C PRO A 291 -4.33 14.01 -62.22
N ASP A 292 -4.13 12.71 -62.55
CA ASP A 292 -5.15 11.66 -62.39
C ASP A 292 -5.24 11.09 -60.95
N ASP A 293 -4.32 11.50 -60.05
CA ASP A 293 -4.33 11.05 -58.68
C ASP A 293 -5.29 11.92 -57.86
N PRO A 294 -6.36 11.37 -57.25
CA PRO A 294 -7.28 12.12 -56.42
C PRO A 294 -6.69 12.51 -55.07
N ILE A 295 -5.57 11.93 -54.63
CA ILE A 295 -4.89 12.24 -53.39
C ILE A 295 -3.79 13.27 -53.64
N LYS A 296 -4.04 14.52 -53.28
CA LYS A 296 -3.09 15.61 -53.51
C LYS A 296 -2.28 15.94 -52.26
N ALA A 297 -1.02 16.25 -52.47
CA ALA A 297 -0.08 16.83 -51.54
C ALA A 297 0.29 16.00 -50.34
N ARG A 298 -0.66 15.55 -49.52
CA ARG A 298 -0.43 14.85 -48.25
C ARG A 298 -1.45 13.75 -48.02
N TRP A 299 -0.99 12.72 -47.33
CA TRP A 299 -1.82 11.63 -46.81
C TRP A 299 -1.50 11.37 -45.34
N MET A 300 -2.52 11.19 -44.50
CA MET A 300 -2.44 10.78 -43.10
C MET A 300 -3.47 9.69 -42.86
N ALA A 301 -3.03 8.44 -42.74
CA ALA A 301 -3.89 7.28 -42.51
C ALA A 301 -4.29 7.23 -41.03
N PHE A 302 -5.57 6.94 -40.72
CA PHE A 302 -6.04 6.76 -39.35
C PHE A 302 -6.86 5.48 -39.13
N ASN A 303 -7.48 4.90 -40.18
CA ASN A 303 -8.26 3.67 -40.07
C ASN A 303 -8.31 2.89 -41.35
N GLY A 304 -7.53 1.83 -41.46
CA GLY A 304 -7.50 0.95 -42.66
C GLY A 304 -7.26 1.76 -43.93
N GLY A 305 -8.26 1.84 -44.82
CA GLY A 305 -8.21 2.63 -46.03
C GLY A 305 -8.66 4.09 -45.88
N ALA A 306 -9.12 4.50 -44.71
CA ALA A 306 -9.54 5.89 -44.44
C ALA A 306 -8.35 6.76 -43.98
N GLY A 307 -8.27 7.95 -44.57
CA GLY A 307 -7.21 8.91 -44.26
C GLY A 307 -7.67 10.34 -44.46
N ILE A 308 -6.81 11.29 -44.11
CA ILE A 308 -6.97 12.73 -44.38
C ILE A 308 -6.02 13.08 -45.50
N HIS A 309 -6.53 13.76 -46.52
CA HIS A 309 -5.72 14.09 -47.72
C HIS A 309 -6.19 15.41 -48.39
N GLY A 310 -5.30 15.98 -49.16
CA GLY A 310 -5.65 17.08 -50.07
C GLY A 310 -6.39 16.63 -51.34
N ILE A 311 -7.16 17.51 -51.96
CA ILE A 311 -7.84 17.27 -53.21
C ILE A 311 -7.48 18.35 -54.25
N ASP A 312 -7.73 18.04 -55.52
CA ASP A 312 -7.53 18.98 -56.60
C ASP A 312 -8.36 20.26 -56.41
N PRO A 313 -7.86 21.45 -56.74
CA PRO A 313 -8.63 22.69 -56.63
C PRO A 313 -9.97 22.70 -57.41
N SER A 314 -10.08 21.96 -58.48
CA SER A 314 -11.36 21.80 -59.22
C SER A 314 -12.44 21.06 -58.42
N GLU A 315 -12.05 20.29 -57.35
CA GLU A 315 -12.99 19.60 -56.46
C GLU A 315 -13.28 20.33 -55.16
N TYR A 316 -12.79 21.57 -55.01
CA TYR A 316 -12.99 22.34 -53.75
C TYR A 316 -14.46 22.62 -53.43
N SER A 317 -15.36 22.56 -54.40
CA SER A 317 -16.80 22.65 -54.19
C SER A 317 -17.36 21.51 -53.35
N SER A 318 -16.64 20.40 -53.24
CA SER A 318 -17.03 19.28 -52.39
C SER A 318 -16.77 19.50 -50.88
N ILE A 319 -15.92 20.47 -50.54
CA ILE A 319 -15.65 20.86 -49.13
C ILE A 319 -16.89 21.43 -48.50
N GLY A 320 -17.24 20.88 -47.31
CA GLY A 320 -18.47 21.21 -46.59
C GLY A 320 -19.63 20.24 -46.85
N HIS A 321 -19.36 19.13 -47.57
CA HIS A 321 -20.37 18.16 -47.97
C HIS A 321 -19.94 16.68 -47.71
N ASP A 322 -20.92 15.80 -47.74
CA ASP A 322 -20.74 14.34 -47.76
C ASP A 322 -20.43 13.88 -49.20
N ALA A 323 -19.16 13.96 -49.59
CA ALA A 323 -18.78 13.81 -51.01
C ALA A 323 -17.71 12.76 -51.26
N SER A 324 -17.06 12.18 -50.27
CA SER A 324 -15.97 11.23 -50.42
C SER A 324 -16.45 9.77 -50.35
N HIS A 325 -15.50 8.84 -50.50
CA HIS A 325 -15.68 7.41 -50.34
C HIS A 325 -15.15 6.91 -48.98
N GLY A 326 -15.21 7.77 -47.95
CA GLY A 326 -14.79 7.42 -46.60
C GLY A 326 -13.59 8.21 -46.09
N CYS A 327 -12.78 8.82 -46.97
CA CYS A 327 -11.67 9.68 -46.57
C CYS A 327 -12.14 11.08 -46.20
N VAL A 328 -11.30 11.78 -45.43
CA VAL A 328 -11.49 13.20 -45.12
C VAL A 328 -10.72 14.04 -46.13
N ARG A 329 -11.45 14.87 -46.90
CA ARG A 329 -10.90 15.73 -47.94
C ARG A 329 -10.64 17.12 -47.39
N MET A 330 -9.48 17.69 -47.72
CA MET A 330 -9.08 19.07 -47.36
C MET A 330 -8.57 19.82 -48.57
N ARG A 331 -8.56 21.15 -48.49
CA ARG A 331 -7.82 21.97 -49.47
C ARG A 331 -6.31 21.70 -49.31
N ILE A 332 -5.54 21.81 -50.42
CA ILE A 332 -4.10 21.58 -50.42
C ILE A 332 -3.36 22.40 -49.34
N PRO A 333 -3.56 23.73 -49.20
CA PRO A 333 -2.88 24.50 -48.14
C PRO A 333 -3.22 24.03 -46.74
N ASP A 334 -4.47 23.62 -46.51
CA ASP A 334 -4.97 23.21 -45.21
C ASP A 334 -4.37 21.90 -44.78
N VAL A 335 -4.33 20.92 -45.70
CA VAL A 335 -3.73 19.60 -45.36
C VAL A 335 -2.22 19.67 -45.20
N ILE A 336 -1.53 20.56 -45.91
CA ILE A 336 -0.09 20.81 -45.70
C ILE A 336 0.16 21.35 -44.32
N SER A 337 -0.65 22.35 -43.88
CA SER A 337 -0.55 22.91 -42.54
C SER A 337 -0.81 21.84 -41.45
N LEU A 338 -1.91 21.11 -41.57
CA LEU A 338 -2.24 20.05 -40.63
C LEU A 338 -1.14 18.94 -40.57
N TYR A 339 -0.65 18.53 -41.73
CA TYR A 339 0.38 17.49 -41.86
C TYR A 339 1.67 17.86 -41.11
N ALA A 340 2.09 19.12 -41.20
CA ALA A 340 3.33 19.57 -40.56
C ALA A 340 3.29 19.42 -39.02
N GLU A 341 2.09 19.55 -38.44
CA GLU A 341 1.89 19.59 -37.00
C GLU A 341 1.33 18.29 -36.39
N THR A 342 1.01 17.31 -37.24
CA THR A 342 0.38 16.06 -36.80
C THR A 342 1.36 14.90 -36.94
N PRO A 343 2.11 14.53 -35.89
CA PRO A 343 2.99 13.35 -35.91
C PRO A 343 2.20 12.04 -36.00
N VAL A 344 2.89 10.95 -36.38
CA VAL A 344 2.36 9.60 -36.24
C VAL A 344 2.07 9.33 -34.77
N GLY A 345 0.96 8.66 -34.45
CA GLY A 345 0.46 8.45 -33.10
C GLY A 345 -0.44 9.58 -32.58
N THR A 346 -0.67 10.64 -33.36
CA THR A 346 -1.65 11.69 -32.98
C THR A 346 -3.06 11.11 -32.93
N PRO A 347 -3.79 11.27 -31.81
CA PRO A 347 -5.18 10.82 -31.71
C PRO A 347 -6.09 11.57 -32.70
N VAL A 348 -6.98 10.80 -33.33
CA VAL A 348 -8.01 11.29 -34.27
C VAL A 348 -9.36 10.78 -33.80
N TYR A 349 -10.19 11.68 -33.33
CA TYR A 349 -11.57 11.37 -32.95
C TYR A 349 -12.52 11.77 -34.08
N VAL A 350 -13.28 10.80 -34.59
CA VAL A 350 -14.28 10.97 -35.65
C VAL A 350 -15.67 10.79 -35.06
N VAL A 351 -16.53 11.80 -35.16
CA VAL A 351 -17.88 11.81 -34.59
C VAL A 351 -18.91 12.31 -35.61
#